data_6f9d5c169a99dfb2bede9142cae192d6
#
_entry.id   6f9d5c169a99dfb2bede9142cae192d6
#
_cell.length_a   1.000
_cell.length_b   1.000
_cell.length_c   1.000
_cell.angle_alpha   90.00
_cell.angle_beta   90.00
_cell.angle_gamma   90.00
#
_symmetry.space_group_name_H-M   'P 1'
#
loop_
_entity.id
_entity.type
_entity.pdbx_description
1 polymer ?
#
loop_
_entity_poly.entity_id
_entity_poly.type
_entity_poly.pdbx_seq_one_letter_code
_entity_poly.pdbx_strand_id
1 'polypeptide(L)'
;MTNSNLRTENHFDYVKISIASPQRIMDWGQRTLPNGQVVGEVTKPETINYRTLKPEMDGLFCEKIFGPSKDWECHCGKYKRVRHRGIVCERCGVEVTESRVRRHRMGYIKLAAPVSHVWYLKGIPSYVAILLDIPLRDVEQIVYFNCYVVLDPGDHKELKYKQLLTEDEWLEIEDEIYAEDSTIENEPFVGIGAEALKQLLEDLDLNQIAEELREEITSSKGQKRAKLIKRIRVIDNFIATNAKPEWMVLDAIPVIPPDLRPMVQLDGGRFATSDLN
;
A
#
# COMPACT_ATOMS: atom_id res chain seq x y z
N MET A 1 -9.66 -49.69 -13.86
CA MET A 1 -9.51 -48.37 -14.51
C MET A 1 -9.04 -47.39 -13.45
N THR A 2 -7.75 -47.18 -13.39
CA THR A 2 -7.07 -46.36 -12.38
C THR A 2 -7.08 -44.90 -12.83
N ASN A 3 -7.88 -44.09 -12.14
CA ASN A 3 -7.82 -42.63 -12.28
C ASN A 3 -6.51 -42.13 -11.68
N SER A 4 -5.50 -41.94 -12.50
CA SER A 4 -4.32 -41.17 -12.17
C SER A 4 -4.69 -39.67 -12.20
N ASN A 5 -5.03 -39.12 -11.05
CA ASN A 5 -4.98 -37.67 -10.83
C ASN A 5 -3.53 -37.24 -10.97
N LEU A 6 -3.13 -36.88 -12.18
CA LEU A 6 -1.94 -36.12 -12.46
C LEU A 6 -2.08 -34.76 -11.76
N ARG A 7 -1.53 -34.66 -10.55
CA ARG A 7 -1.12 -33.36 -10.02
C ARG A 7 -0.13 -32.80 -11.03
N THR A 8 -0.55 -31.83 -11.82
CA THR A 8 0.37 -30.99 -12.56
C THR A 8 1.22 -30.26 -11.51
N GLU A 9 2.37 -30.83 -11.20
CA GLU A 9 3.40 -30.12 -10.45
C GLU A 9 3.78 -28.93 -11.31
N ASN A 10 3.45 -27.74 -10.85
CA ASN A 10 3.90 -26.51 -11.47
C ASN A 10 5.42 -26.41 -11.25
N HIS A 11 6.19 -26.93 -12.20
CA HIS A 11 7.62 -26.72 -12.22
C HIS A 11 7.88 -25.25 -12.55
N PHE A 12 8.66 -24.60 -11.73
CA PHE A 12 9.16 -23.22 -11.99
C PHE A 12 10.67 -23.18 -11.76
N ASP A 13 11.37 -22.44 -12.60
CA ASP A 13 12.82 -22.35 -12.56
C ASP A 13 13.31 -21.37 -11.49
N TYR A 14 12.52 -20.31 -11.21
CA TYR A 14 12.88 -19.30 -10.22
C TYR A 14 11.64 -18.61 -9.64
N VAL A 15 11.84 -17.98 -8.48
CA VAL A 15 10.86 -17.12 -7.81
C VAL A 15 11.35 -15.69 -7.83
N LYS A 16 10.51 -14.77 -8.28
CA LYS A 16 10.80 -13.33 -8.29
C LYS A 16 9.97 -12.65 -7.21
N ILE A 17 10.64 -11.87 -6.35
CA ILE A 17 10.00 -11.07 -5.30
C ILE A 17 10.08 -9.62 -5.76
N SER A 18 8.95 -8.92 -5.73
CA SER A 18 8.86 -7.50 -6.06
C SER A 18 7.82 -6.81 -5.17
N ILE A 19 7.82 -5.47 -5.19
CA ILE A 19 6.80 -4.67 -4.51
C ILE A 19 5.48 -4.79 -5.28
N ALA A 20 4.37 -4.91 -4.56
CA ALA A 20 3.04 -4.93 -5.16
C ALA A 20 2.55 -3.51 -5.40
N SER A 21 1.99 -3.27 -6.60
CA SER A 21 1.30 -2.01 -6.88
C SER A 21 0.00 -1.89 -6.06
N PRO A 22 -0.51 -0.67 -5.80
CA PRO A 22 -1.80 -0.47 -5.17
C PRO A 22 -2.94 -1.19 -5.90
N GLN A 23 -2.92 -1.18 -7.23
CA GLN A 23 -3.88 -1.91 -8.06
C GLN A 23 -3.81 -3.42 -7.81
N ARG A 24 -2.60 -3.98 -7.72
CA ARG A 24 -2.39 -5.40 -7.45
C ARG A 24 -2.94 -5.81 -6.08
N ILE A 25 -2.81 -4.94 -5.08
CA ILE A 25 -3.37 -5.16 -3.74
C ILE A 25 -4.90 -5.18 -3.80
N MET A 26 -5.50 -4.26 -4.53
CA MET A 26 -6.96 -4.24 -4.74
C MET A 26 -7.44 -5.49 -5.48
N ASP A 27 -6.73 -5.92 -6.53
CA ASP A 27 -7.06 -7.11 -7.32
C ASP A 27 -7.04 -8.40 -6.50
N TRP A 28 -6.19 -8.50 -5.47
CA TRP A 28 -6.19 -9.65 -4.56
C TRP A 28 -7.45 -9.77 -3.73
N GLY A 29 -8.02 -8.64 -3.33
CA GLY A 29 -9.22 -8.59 -2.49
C GLY A 29 -10.51 -8.52 -3.28
N GLN A 30 -10.49 -7.89 -4.43
CA GLN A 30 -11.68 -7.62 -5.24
C GLN A 30 -12.18 -8.87 -5.96
N ARG A 31 -13.48 -9.10 -5.90
CA ARG A 31 -14.14 -10.15 -6.67
C ARG A 31 -15.57 -9.77 -7.01
N THR A 32 -16.06 -10.33 -8.10
CA THR A 32 -17.45 -10.19 -8.52
C THR A 32 -18.27 -11.38 -8.01
N LEU A 33 -19.33 -11.11 -7.27
CA LEU A 33 -20.27 -12.12 -6.81
C LEU A 33 -21.19 -12.57 -7.97
N PRO A 34 -21.87 -13.75 -7.84
CA PRO A 34 -22.80 -14.25 -8.87
C PRO A 34 -23.94 -13.28 -9.25
N ASN A 35 -24.27 -12.35 -8.37
CA ASN A 35 -25.28 -11.30 -8.64
C ASN A 35 -24.71 -10.06 -9.36
N GLY A 36 -23.44 -10.09 -9.77
CA GLY A 36 -22.75 -8.98 -10.41
C GLY A 36 -22.18 -7.91 -9.45
N GLN A 37 -22.41 -8.04 -8.14
CA GLN A 37 -21.88 -7.10 -7.16
C GLN A 37 -20.38 -7.32 -6.94
N VAL A 38 -19.61 -6.22 -7.00
CA VAL A 38 -18.19 -6.24 -6.68
C VAL A 38 -18.01 -6.07 -5.17
N VAL A 39 -17.19 -6.92 -4.56
CA VAL A 39 -16.87 -6.90 -3.13
C VAL A 39 -15.38 -7.06 -2.93
N GLY A 40 -14.87 -6.63 -1.77
CA GLY A 40 -13.45 -6.77 -1.42
C GLY A 40 -12.94 -5.67 -0.51
N GLU A 41 -13.54 -4.50 -0.56
CA GLU A 41 -13.17 -3.35 0.25
C GLU A 41 -13.74 -3.46 1.68
N VAL A 42 -12.87 -3.28 2.67
CA VAL A 42 -13.25 -3.17 4.09
C VAL A 42 -13.38 -1.70 4.41
N THR A 43 -14.60 -1.25 4.68
CA THR A 43 -14.91 0.18 4.88
C THR A 43 -15.13 0.56 6.34
N LYS A 44 -15.24 -0.44 7.23
CA LYS A 44 -15.49 -0.24 8.66
C LYS A 44 -14.43 -0.91 9.54
N PRO A 45 -14.04 -0.28 10.65
CA PRO A 45 -13.05 -0.83 11.57
C PRO A 45 -13.61 -1.94 12.47
N GLU A 46 -14.93 -2.16 12.46
CA GLU A 46 -15.57 -3.12 13.33
C GLU A 46 -15.14 -4.55 13.00
N THR A 47 -15.04 -5.37 14.04
CA THR A 47 -14.68 -6.78 13.94
C THR A 47 -15.90 -7.68 14.07
N ILE A 48 -16.34 -7.92 15.32
CA ILE A 48 -17.48 -8.74 15.65
C ILE A 48 -18.41 -8.00 16.62
N ASN A 49 -19.68 -8.31 16.56
CA ASN A 49 -20.63 -7.86 17.55
C ASN A 49 -20.45 -8.68 18.85
N TYR A 50 -20.06 -8.02 19.94
CA TYR A 50 -19.77 -8.68 21.22
C TYR A 50 -20.98 -9.39 21.84
N ARG A 51 -22.21 -8.99 21.48
CA ARG A 51 -23.46 -9.56 22.00
C ARG A 51 -23.88 -10.79 21.22
N THR A 52 -23.81 -10.72 19.88
CA THR A 52 -24.27 -11.78 18.98
C THR A 52 -23.15 -12.71 18.53
N LEU A 53 -21.88 -12.33 18.76
CA LEU A 53 -20.66 -12.98 18.32
C LEU A 53 -20.58 -13.15 16.79
N LYS A 54 -21.39 -12.40 16.04
CA LYS A 54 -21.39 -12.42 14.59
C LYS A 54 -20.48 -11.32 14.04
N PRO A 55 -19.81 -11.58 12.89
CA PRO A 55 -19.04 -10.56 12.20
C PRO A 55 -19.92 -9.36 11.82
N GLU A 56 -19.41 -8.16 12.03
CA GLU A 56 -20.07 -6.94 11.55
C GLU A 56 -19.94 -6.81 10.04
N MET A 57 -20.98 -6.25 9.42
CA MET A 57 -21.00 -6.06 7.97
C MET A 57 -20.05 -4.95 7.56
N ASP A 58 -19.35 -5.16 6.44
CA ASP A 58 -18.34 -4.28 5.87
C ASP A 58 -17.09 -4.05 6.77
N GLY A 59 -16.99 -4.82 7.86
CA GLY A 59 -15.86 -4.81 8.80
C GLY A 59 -14.78 -5.83 8.46
N LEU A 60 -13.78 -5.92 9.36
CA LEU A 60 -12.59 -6.77 9.20
C LEU A 60 -12.88 -8.27 9.14
N PHE A 61 -14.03 -8.73 9.61
CA PHE A 61 -14.48 -10.13 9.57
C PHE A 61 -15.73 -10.35 8.73
N CYS A 62 -16.14 -9.36 7.95
CA CYS A 62 -17.38 -9.35 7.17
C CYS A 62 -17.60 -10.62 6.36
N GLU A 63 -18.79 -11.23 6.50
CA GLU A 63 -19.14 -12.45 5.75
C GLU A 63 -19.42 -12.18 4.26
N LYS A 64 -19.83 -10.96 3.90
CA LYS A 64 -19.99 -10.56 2.50
C LYS A 64 -18.65 -10.49 1.77
N ILE A 65 -17.62 -9.97 2.45
CA ILE A 65 -16.27 -9.82 1.89
C ILE A 65 -15.52 -11.15 1.91
N PHE A 66 -15.48 -11.84 3.04
CA PHE A 66 -14.61 -13.01 3.24
C PHE A 66 -15.32 -14.35 3.13
N GLY A 67 -16.65 -14.36 3.10
CA GLY A 67 -17.45 -15.56 3.09
C GLY A 67 -18.14 -15.87 4.42
N PRO A 68 -19.08 -16.84 4.43
CA PRO A 68 -19.89 -17.18 5.59
C PRO A 68 -19.05 -17.81 6.71
N SER A 69 -19.47 -17.62 7.97
CA SER A 69 -18.83 -18.24 9.14
C SER A 69 -19.21 -19.72 9.31
N LYS A 70 -20.36 -20.11 8.78
CA LYS A 70 -20.85 -21.51 8.81
C LYS A 70 -21.08 -22.00 7.39
N ASP A 71 -20.81 -23.28 7.17
CA ASP A 71 -21.01 -23.91 5.87
C ASP A 71 -22.47 -23.78 5.41
N TRP A 72 -22.63 -23.28 4.17
CA TRP A 72 -23.93 -23.20 3.50
C TRP A 72 -24.99 -22.36 4.21
N GLU A 73 -24.57 -21.41 5.06
CA GLU A 73 -25.47 -20.52 5.79
C GLU A 73 -25.13 -19.05 5.50
N CYS A 74 -26.11 -18.24 5.11
CA CYS A 74 -25.92 -16.80 4.98
C CYS A 74 -25.96 -16.10 6.36
N HIS A 75 -25.43 -14.90 6.48
CA HIS A 75 -25.36 -14.12 7.72
C HIS A 75 -26.70 -13.96 8.44
N CYS A 76 -27.76 -13.64 7.71
CA CYS A 76 -29.10 -13.46 8.28
C CYS A 76 -29.86 -14.77 8.55
N GLY A 77 -29.33 -15.93 8.14
CA GLY A 77 -29.93 -17.24 8.34
C GLY A 77 -31.13 -17.56 7.45
N LYS A 78 -31.43 -16.73 6.43
CA LYS A 78 -32.51 -16.99 5.48
C LYS A 78 -32.25 -18.23 4.65
N TYR A 79 -31.03 -18.36 4.14
CA TYR A 79 -30.56 -19.51 3.40
C TYR A 79 -29.67 -20.38 4.29
N LYS A 80 -30.04 -21.65 4.44
CA LYS A 80 -29.32 -22.68 5.17
C LYS A 80 -29.36 -23.96 4.34
N ARG A 81 -28.32 -24.71 4.25
CA ARG A 81 -28.17 -25.98 3.54
C ARG A 81 -27.59 -25.84 2.14
N VAL A 82 -26.93 -26.90 1.71
CA VAL A 82 -26.21 -27.06 0.44
C VAL A 82 -27.08 -26.80 -0.81
N ARG A 83 -28.38 -27.03 -0.76
CA ARG A 83 -29.30 -26.79 -1.90
C ARG A 83 -29.30 -25.34 -2.41
N HIS A 84 -28.85 -24.41 -1.56
CA HIS A 84 -28.75 -22.97 -1.89
C HIS A 84 -27.33 -22.55 -2.28
N ARG A 85 -26.47 -23.49 -2.60
CA ARG A 85 -25.09 -23.24 -3.00
C ARG A 85 -25.00 -22.20 -4.11
N GLY A 86 -24.09 -21.21 -3.96
CA GLY A 86 -23.81 -20.18 -4.96
C GLY A 86 -24.85 -19.06 -5.04
N ILE A 87 -25.93 -19.11 -4.24
CA ILE A 87 -26.91 -18.02 -4.18
C ILE A 87 -26.32 -16.89 -3.32
N VAL A 88 -26.42 -15.67 -3.80
CA VAL A 88 -26.16 -14.48 -2.99
C VAL A 88 -27.47 -14.07 -2.33
N CYS A 89 -27.46 -13.99 -1.00
CA CYS A 89 -28.65 -13.64 -0.24
C CYS A 89 -29.04 -12.19 -0.51
N GLU A 90 -30.26 -11.96 -0.98
CA GLU A 90 -30.79 -10.64 -1.31
C GLU A 90 -30.94 -9.74 -0.06
N ARG A 91 -31.02 -10.33 1.15
CA ARG A 91 -31.17 -9.61 2.41
C ARG A 91 -29.87 -9.15 3.00
N CYS A 92 -28.85 -10.01 3.01
CA CYS A 92 -27.56 -9.72 3.66
C CYS A 92 -26.36 -9.68 2.71
N GLY A 93 -26.55 -9.96 1.42
CA GLY A 93 -25.49 -9.92 0.40
C GLY A 93 -24.41 -10.99 0.53
N VAL A 94 -24.57 -11.97 1.45
CA VAL A 94 -23.58 -13.02 1.67
C VAL A 94 -23.85 -14.18 0.70
N GLU A 95 -22.79 -14.64 0.04
CA GLU A 95 -22.80 -15.82 -0.81
C GLU A 95 -22.89 -17.09 0.01
N VAL A 96 -23.80 -17.98 -0.34
CA VAL A 96 -23.97 -19.30 0.31
C VAL A 96 -22.93 -20.28 -0.23
N THR A 97 -21.84 -20.42 0.52
CA THR A 97 -20.70 -21.29 0.18
C THR A 97 -20.13 -21.96 1.44
N GLU A 98 -19.05 -22.71 1.29
CA GLU A 98 -18.33 -23.29 2.42
C GLU A 98 -17.59 -22.21 3.22
N SER A 99 -17.55 -22.35 4.55
CA SER A 99 -16.81 -21.42 5.45
C SER A 99 -15.30 -21.46 5.19
N ARG A 100 -14.78 -22.57 4.64
CA ARG A 100 -13.38 -22.74 4.27
C ARG A 100 -12.83 -21.63 3.37
N VAL A 101 -13.68 -20.94 2.59
CA VAL A 101 -13.25 -19.80 1.75
C VAL A 101 -12.67 -18.66 2.58
N ARG A 102 -13.01 -18.54 3.87
CA ARG A 102 -12.46 -17.55 4.81
C ARG A 102 -10.96 -17.70 5.09
N ARG A 103 -10.37 -18.82 4.68
CA ARG A 103 -8.92 -19.05 4.76
C ARG A 103 -8.16 -18.53 3.55
N HIS A 104 -8.85 -18.19 2.46
CA HIS A 104 -8.24 -17.87 1.18
C HIS A 104 -8.65 -16.49 0.64
N ARG A 105 -9.85 -16.03 1.00
CA ARG A 105 -10.36 -14.75 0.49
C ARG A 105 -9.69 -13.59 1.20
N MET A 106 -9.01 -12.76 0.42
CA MET A 106 -8.43 -11.49 0.87
C MET A 106 -9.43 -10.35 0.71
N GLY A 107 -9.16 -9.27 1.41
CA GLY A 107 -9.78 -7.97 1.21
C GLY A 107 -8.72 -6.89 1.08
N TYR A 108 -9.15 -5.64 1.01
CA TYR A 108 -8.27 -4.48 1.04
C TYR A 108 -8.94 -3.31 1.77
N ILE A 109 -8.10 -2.41 2.28
CA ILE A 109 -8.54 -1.13 2.84
C ILE A 109 -7.96 -0.04 1.96
N LYS A 110 -8.81 0.83 1.42
CA LYS A 110 -8.39 2.02 0.71
C LYS A 110 -8.07 3.11 1.70
N LEU A 111 -6.87 3.66 1.63
CA LEU A 111 -6.45 4.72 2.53
C LEU A 111 -7.01 6.07 2.09
N ALA A 112 -7.36 6.93 3.04
CA ALA A 112 -7.80 8.30 2.76
C ALA A 112 -6.66 9.21 2.28
N ALA A 113 -5.42 8.90 2.72
CA ALA A 113 -4.21 9.57 2.29
C ALA A 113 -3.07 8.54 2.13
N PRO A 114 -2.10 8.78 1.27
CA PRO A 114 -0.93 7.91 1.11
C PRO A 114 -0.14 7.77 2.41
N VAL A 115 0.41 6.58 2.68
CA VAL A 115 1.21 6.31 3.87
C VAL A 115 2.53 5.65 3.48
N SER A 116 3.64 6.21 3.96
CA SER A 116 4.96 5.64 3.72
C SER A 116 5.17 4.36 4.51
N HIS A 117 5.59 3.29 3.84
CA HIS A 117 5.86 2.00 4.49
C HIS A 117 7.17 2.07 5.29
N VAL A 118 7.09 1.72 6.58
CA VAL A 118 8.22 1.82 7.52
C VAL A 118 9.46 1.02 7.10
N TRP A 119 9.30 -0.13 6.45
CA TRP A 119 10.42 -0.94 5.97
C TRP A 119 11.28 -0.23 4.92
N TYR A 120 10.67 0.60 4.08
CA TYR A 120 11.39 1.32 3.02
C TYR A 120 11.89 2.67 3.50
N LEU A 121 11.23 3.26 4.52
CA LEU A 121 11.64 4.52 5.13
C LEU A 121 12.75 4.31 6.16
N LYS A 122 12.51 3.48 7.20
CA LYS A 122 13.42 3.27 8.35
C LYS A 122 14.25 1.99 8.27
N GLY A 123 14.22 1.28 7.15
CA GLY A 123 15.09 0.13 6.91
C GLY A 123 16.57 0.52 6.89
N ILE A 124 17.45 -0.45 7.12
CA ILE A 124 18.90 -0.25 7.01
C ILE A 124 19.41 -1.09 5.84
N PRO A 125 19.69 -0.47 4.70
CA PRO A 125 19.57 0.97 4.39
C PRO A 125 18.13 1.41 4.04
N SER A 126 17.83 2.71 4.18
CA SER A 126 16.57 3.29 3.70
C SER A 126 16.54 3.32 2.17
N TYR A 127 15.61 2.59 1.58
CA TYR A 127 15.49 2.55 0.11
C TYR A 127 15.00 3.87 -0.46
N VAL A 128 14.07 4.55 0.22
CA VAL A 128 13.55 5.85 -0.17
C VAL A 128 14.67 6.90 -0.19
N ALA A 129 15.45 6.98 0.88
CA ALA A 129 16.58 7.92 0.98
C ALA A 129 17.64 7.68 -0.12
N ILE A 130 17.92 6.42 -0.44
CA ILE A 130 18.88 6.03 -1.50
C ILE A 130 18.36 6.44 -2.88
N LEU A 131 17.09 6.18 -3.20
CA LEU A 131 16.51 6.50 -4.50
C LEU A 131 16.45 8.01 -4.74
N LEU A 132 15.95 8.76 -3.76
CA LEU A 132 15.84 10.21 -3.83
C LEU A 132 17.17 10.95 -3.72
N ASP A 133 18.23 10.29 -3.23
CA ASP A 133 19.52 10.89 -2.83
C ASP A 133 19.36 12.01 -1.80
N ILE A 134 18.44 11.84 -0.89
CA ILE A 134 18.17 12.75 0.23
C ILE A 134 18.60 12.05 1.53
N PRO A 135 19.22 12.77 2.49
CA PRO A 135 19.52 12.21 3.80
C PRO A 135 18.27 11.66 4.50
N LEU A 136 18.37 10.52 5.17
CA LEU A 136 17.22 9.91 5.87
C LEU A 136 16.54 10.87 6.84
N ARG A 137 17.32 11.69 7.55
CA ARG A 137 16.80 12.69 8.47
C ARG A 137 15.84 13.66 7.77
N ASP A 138 16.19 14.09 6.57
CA ASP A 138 15.41 15.06 5.80
C ASP A 138 14.14 14.42 5.24
N VAL A 139 14.22 13.16 4.79
CA VAL A 139 13.04 12.37 4.40
C VAL A 139 12.09 12.19 5.59
N GLU A 140 12.62 11.95 6.80
CA GLU A 140 11.80 11.87 8.00
C GLU A 140 11.11 13.19 8.34
N GLN A 141 11.78 14.35 8.15
CA GLN A 141 11.14 15.65 8.36
C GLN A 141 9.94 15.85 7.44
N ILE A 142 10.05 15.45 6.18
CA ILE A 142 8.93 15.52 5.21
C ILE A 142 7.78 14.60 5.67
N VAL A 143 8.06 13.32 5.93
CA VAL A 143 7.04 12.30 6.23
C VAL A 143 6.31 12.58 7.54
N TYR A 144 7.00 13.14 8.55
CA TYR A 144 6.41 13.47 9.84
C TYR A 144 5.82 14.88 9.92
N PHE A 145 5.63 15.56 8.79
CA PHE A 145 4.99 16.86 8.69
C PHE A 145 5.74 17.98 9.44
N ASN A 146 7.07 17.89 9.52
CA ASN A 146 7.90 18.90 10.17
C ASN A 146 8.41 19.97 9.18
N CYS A 147 8.58 19.60 7.91
CA CYS A 147 9.06 20.48 6.87
C CYS A 147 8.31 20.23 5.55
N TYR A 148 8.16 21.26 4.77
CA TYR A 148 7.75 21.19 3.38
C TYR A 148 8.94 20.80 2.49
N VAL A 149 8.65 20.24 1.33
CA VAL A 149 9.65 19.96 0.29
C VAL A 149 9.21 20.60 -1.02
N VAL A 150 10.14 21.24 -1.70
CA VAL A 150 9.92 21.84 -3.02
C VAL A 150 9.87 20.71 -4.06
N LEU A 151 8.71 20.53 -4.67
CA LEU A 151 8.45 19.59 -5.75
C LEU A 151 8.74 20.20 -7.10
N ASP A 152 8.37 21.47 -7.29
CA ASP A 152 8.70 22.27 -8.45
C ASP A 152 9.03 23.72 -7.97
N PRO A 153 10.21 24.26 -8.27
CA PRO A 153 10.58 25.61 -7.87
C PRO A 153 9.84 26.69 -8.68
N GLY A 154 9.15 26.33 -9.79
CA GLY A 154 8.55 27.30 -10.69
C GLY A 154 9.55 28.38 -11.16
N ASP A 155 9.11 29.64 -11.22
CA ASP A 155 9.96 30.76 -11.60
C ASP A 155 10.67 31.44 -10.41
N HIS A 156 10.56 30.88 -9.21
CA HIS A 156 11.15 31.43 -8.00
C HIS A 156 12.67 31.22 -7.97
N LYS A 157 13.46 32.28 -7.93
CA LYS A 157 14.93 32.25 -8.13
C LYS A 157 15.71 31.59 -6.99
N GLU A 158 15.17 31.61 -5.78
CA GLU A 158 15.85 31.13 -4.57
C GLU A 158 15.52 29.67 -4.23
N LEU A 159 14.42 29.15 -4.79
CA LEU A 159 13.99 27.77 -4.54
C LEU A 159 14.73 26.76 -5.44
N LYS A 160 15.00 25.60 -4.86
CA LYS A 160 15.62 24.48 -5.57
C LYS A 160 14.78 23.22 -5.40
N TYR A 161 14.71 22.42 -6.44
CA TYR A 161 14.09 21.10 -6.38
C TYR A 161 14.62 20.27 -5.20
N LYS A 162 13.74 19.66 -4.44
CA LYS A 162 14.01 18.87 -3.21
C LYS A 162 14.54 19.71 -2.03
N GLN A 163 14.48 21.02 -2.08
CA GLN A 163 14.81 21.86 -0.93
C GLN A 163 13.76 21.67 0.17
N LEU A 164 14.22 21.59 1.41
CA LEU A 164 13.35 21.60 2.58
C LEU A 164 13.09 23.03 3.03
N LEU A 165 11.85 23.30 3.40
CA LEU A 165 11.41 24.58 3.94
C LEU A 165 10.70 24.34 5.27
N THR A 166 10.99 25.16 6.24
CA THR A 166 10.18 25.22 7.47
C THR A 166 8.84 25.90 7.17
N GLU A 167 7.90 25.81 8.10
CA GLU A 167 6.60 26.47 7.97
C GLU A 167 6.76 28.00 7.84
N ASP A 168 7.65 28.60 8.64
CA ASP A 168 7.91 30.04 8.61
C ASP A 168 8.51 30.46 7.26
N GLU A 169 9.52 29.74 6.75
CA GLU A 169 10.13 30.02 5.44
C GLU A 169 9.11 29.87 4.29
N TRP A 170 8.21 28.90 4.38
CA TRP A 170 7.17 28.75 3.36
C TRP A 170 6.17 29.89 3.38
N LEU A 171 5.74 30.34 4.57
CA LEU A 171 4.83 31.50 4.71
C LEU A 171 5.45 32.78 4.16
N GLU A 172 6.75 33.01 4.40
CA GLU A 172 7.45 34.17 3.82
C GLU A 172 7.44 34.13 2.28
N ILE A 173 7.70 32.96 1.69
CA ILE A 173 7.66 32.78 0.23
C ILE A 173 6.23 32.92 -0.31
N GLU A 174 5.23 32.40 0.40
CA GLU A 174 3.83 32.53 0.03
C GLU A 174 3.39 34.01 0.00
N ASP A 175 3.81 34.79 0.99
CA ASP A 175 3.58 36.23 1.03
C ASP A 175 4.25 36.96 -0.15
N GLU A 176 5.45 36.55 -0.57
CA GLU A 176 6.12 37.08 -1.76
C GLU A 176 5.40 36.74 -3.06
N ILE A 177 4.86 35.52 -3.18
CA ILE A 177 4.11 35.08 -4.37
C ILE A 177 2.84 35.91 -4.55
N TYR A 178 2.12 36.18 -3.46
CA TYR A 178 0.85 36.92 -3.49
C TYR A 178 1.00 38.42 -3.35
N ALA A 179 2.22 38.96 -3.30
CA ALA A 179 2.45 40.40 -3.30
C ALA A 179 1.96 41.03 -4.62
N GLU A 180 1.39 42.23 -4.55
CA GLU A 180 0.86 42.98 -5.71
C GLU A 180 1.92 43.24 -6.82
N ASP A 181 3.20 43.30 -6.45
CA ASP A 181 4.34 43.50 -7.35
C ASP A 181 5.03 42.20 -7.78
N SER A 182 4.43 41.04 -7.52
CA SER A 182 5.03 39.74 -7.86
C SER A 182 5.18 39.57 -9.37
N THR A 183 6.38 39.15 -9.80
CA THR A 183 6.70 38.85 -11.21
C THR A 183 6.68 37.34 -11.51
N ILE A 184 6.19 36.54 -10.57
CA ILE A 184 6.16 35.08 -10.66
C ILE A 184 4.93 34.66 -11.48
N GLU A 185 5.15 34.09 -12.67
CA GLU A 185 4.09 33.60 -13.55
C GLU A 185 3.75 32.14 -13.22
N ASN A 186 4.79 31.30 -12.94
CA ASN A 186 4.63 29.91 -12.51
C ASN A 186 4.90 29.80 -11.01
N GLU A 187 3.86 29.56 -10.24
CA GLU A 187 3.98 29.41 -8.79
C GLU A 187 4.79 28.16 -8.43
N PRO A 188 5.63 28.21 -7.38
CA PRO A 188 6.33 27.04 -6.89
C PRO A 188 5.33 26.05 -6.30
N PHE A 189 5.57 24.77 -6.55
CA PHE A 189 4.77 23.68 -5.99
C PHE A 189 5.54 23.00 -4.85
N VAL A 190 4.98 23.07 -3.65
CA VAL A 190 5.53 22.43 -2.47
C VAL A 190 4.57 21.41 -1.91
N GLY A 191 5.10 20.41 -1.22
CA GLY A 191 4.31 19.38 -0.60
C GLY A 191 4.84 18.98 0.76
N ILE A 192 4.02 18.24 1.51
CA ILE A 192 4.36 17.74 2.84
C ILE A 192 3.85 16.32 3.02
N GLY A 193 4.47 15.54 3.89
CA GLY A 193 4.02 14.21 4.23
C GLY A 193 4.35 13.14 3.18
N ALA A 194 3.66 12.02 3.27
CA ALA A 194 3.87 10.89 2.38
C ALA A 194 3.39 11.14 0.94
N GLU A 195 2.47 12.07 0.75
CA GLU A 195 1.98 12.45 -0.58
C GLU A 195 3.07 13.14 -1.39
N ALA A 196 3.76 14.12 -0.80
CA ALA A 196 4.91 14.77 -1.42
C ALA A 196 6.05 13.77 -1.69
N LEU A 197 6.29 12.85 -0.75
CA LEU A 197 7.27 11.79 -0.95
C LEU A 197 6.92 10.89 -2.13
N LYS A 198 5.64 10.54 -2.28
CA LYS A 198 5.15 9.74 -3.40
C LYS A 198 5.39 10.45 -4.73
N GLN A 199 5.09 11.73 -4.81
CA GLN A 199 5.33 12.52 -6.01
C GLN A 199 6.80 12.59 -6.39
N LEU A 200 7.70 12.84 -5.41
CA LEU A 200 9.14 12.79 -5.65
C LEU A 200 9.61 11.44 -6.19
N LEU A 201 8.96 10.34 -5.80
CA LEU A 201 9.26 8.99 -6.28
C LEU A 201 8.66 8.71 -7.66
N GLU A 202 7.50 9.29 -7.99
CA GLU A 202 6.86 9.19 -9.30
C GLU A 202 7.67 9.94 -10.39
N ASP A 203 8.27 11.07 -10.02
CA ASP A 203 9.06 11.92 -10.94
C ASP A 203 10.44 11.33 -11.30
N LEU A 204 10.84 10.20 -10.67
CA LEU A 204 12.13 9.58 -10.93
C LEU A 204 12.18 8.82 -12.26
N ASP A 205 12.99 9.27 -13.21
CA ASP A 205 13.39 8.43 -14.34
C ASP A 205 14.57 7.52 -13.96
N LEU A 206 14.24 6.28 -13.61
CA LEU A 206 15.23 5.29 -13.18
C LEU A 206 16.27 4.96 -14.24
N ASN A 207 15.91 5.00 -15.54
CA ASN A 207 16.83 4.68 -16.62
C ASN A 207 17.86 5.78 -16.80
N GLN A 208 17.41 7.03 -16.86
CA GLN A 208 18.28 8.19 -16.93
C GLN A 208 19.25 8.24 -15.73
N ILE A 209 18.72 8.10 -14.51
CA ILE A 209 19.54 8.10 -13.29
C ILE A 209 20.57 6.96 -13.30
N ALA A 210 20.21 5.78 -13.82
CA ALA A 210 21.14 4.66 -13.91
C ALA A 210 22.30 4.95 -14.88
N GLU A 211 22.04 5.61 -16.00
CA GLU A 211 23.08 6.02 -16.95
C GLU A 211 24.02 7.06 -16.34
N GLU A 212 23.48 8.12 -15.77
CA GLU A 212 24.27 9.15 -15.07
C GLU A 212 25.17 8.58 -13.96
N LEU A 213 24.61 7.66 -13.15
CA LEU A 213 25.38 6.99 -12.08
C LEU A 213 26.50 6.10 -12.63
N ARG A 214 26.31 5.41 -13.75
CA ARG A 214 27.35 4.59 -14.38
C ARG A 214 28.52 5.45 -14.86
N GLU A 215 28.23 6.61 -15.43
CA GLU A 215 29.27 7.57 -15.83
C GLU A 215 30.02 8.13 -14.62
N GLU A 216 29.29 8.52 -13.56
CA GLU A 216 29.88 9.07 -12.34
C GLU A 216 30.75 8.04 -11.58
N ILE A 217 30.35 6.77 -11.57
CA ILE A 217 31.13 5.68 -10.95
C ILE A 217 32.50 5.53 -11.60
N THR A 218 32.62 5.74 -12.92
CA THR A 218 33.91 5.61 -13.62
C THR A 218 34.90 6.71 -13.24
N SER A 219 34.40 7.91 -12.94
CA SER A 219 35.22 9.06 -12.55
C SER A 219 35.48 9.15 -11.03
N SER A 220 34.67 8.47 -10.22
CA SER A 220 34.70 8.58 -8.74
C SER A 220 35.60 7.55 -8.08
N LYS A 221 36.17 7.90 -6.90
CA LYS A 221 37.05 7.03 -6.10
C LYS A 221 36.60 7.00 -4.63
N GLY A 222 37.07 5.98 -3.90
CA GLY A 222 36.91 5.87 -2.45
C GLY A 222 35.46 5.72 -1.99
N GLN A 223 35.09 6.43 -0.93
CA GLN A 223 33.77 6.34 -0.29
C GLN A 223 32.63 6.82 -1.21
N LYS A 224 32.86 7.86 -2.03
CA LYS A 224 31.88 8.34 -2.99
C LYS A 224 31.48 7.23 -3.97
N ARG A 225 32.48 6.54 -4.55
CA ARG A 225 32.22 5.41 -5.45
C ARG A 225 31.43 4.29 -4.77
N ALA A 226 31.73 3.98 -3.50
CA ALA A 226 30.99 2.96 -2.75
C ALA A 226 29.50 3.34 -2.53
N LYS A 227 29.22 4.64 -2.27
CA LYS A 227 27.83 5.15 -2.15
C LYS A 227 27.09 5.02 -3.48
N LEU A 228 27.70 5.41 -4.59
CA LEU A 228 27.12 5.32 -5.92
C LEU A 228 26.83 3.86 -6.33
N ILE A 229 27.73 2.93 -6.01
CA ILE A 229 27.53 1.50 -6.27
C ILE A 229 26.32 0.95 -5.48
N LYS A 230 26.11 1.39 -4.25
CA LYS A 230 24.93 0.99 -3.48
C LYS A 230 23.65 1.55 -4.10
N ARG A 231 23.67 2.79 -4.55
CA ARG A 231 22.52 3.44 -5.18
C ARG A 231 22.15 2.77 -6.49
N ILE A 232 23.10 2.54 -7.39
CA ILE A 232 22.81 1.92 -8.68
C ILE A 232 22.28 0.49 -8.54
N ARG A 233 22.75 -0.28 -7.56
CA ARG A 233 22.22 -1.63 -7.29
C ARG A 233 20.72 -1.61 -6.95
N VAL A 234 20.29 -0.62 -6.18
CA VAL A 234 18.86 -0.47 -5.84
C VAL A 234 18.07 -0.12 -7.10
N ILE A 235 18.54 0.83 -7.89
CA ILE A 235 17.89 1.27 -9.13
C ILE A 235 17.81 0.12 -10.15
N ASP A 236 18.90 -0.60 -10.38
CA ASP A 236 18.93 -1.75 -11.27
C ASP A 236 17.94 -2.86 -10.83
N ASN A 237 17.75 -3.05 -9.52
CA ASN A 237 16.75 -3.98 -9.01
C ASN A 237 15.31 -3.53 -9.31
N PHE A 238 15.01 -2.24 -9.18
CA PHE A 238 13.70 -1.70 -9.55
C PHE A 238 13.44 -1.87 -11.05
N ILE A 239 14.41 -1.56 -11.91
CA ILE A 239 14.32 -1.75 -13.35
C ILE A 239 14.12 -3.24 -13.70
N ALA A 240 14.93 -4.13 -13.12
CA ALA A 240 14.86 -5.57 -13.38
C ALA A 240 13.55 -6.21 -12.92
N THR A 241 12.94 -5.69 -11.86
CA THR A 241 11.65 -6.16 -11.34
C THR A 241 10.45 -5.48 -11.98
N ASN A 242 10.67 -4.43 -12.76
CA ASN A 242 9.63 -3.55 -13.31
C ASN A 242 8.71 -3.01 -12.18
N ALA A 243 9.30 -2.77 -11.00
CA ALA A 243 8.61 -2.17 -9.88
C ALA A 243 8.80 -0.65 -9.94
N LYS A 244 7.77 0.08 -9.59
CA LYS A 244 7.83 1.53 -9.54
C LYS A 244 8.17 2.02 -8.12
N PRO A 245 9.02 3.05 -7.97
CA PRO A 245 9.40 3.56 -6.66
C PRO A 245 8.23 4.05 -5.80
N GLU A 246 7.21 4.65 -6.40
CA GLU A 246 6.03 5.14 -5.72
C GLU A 246 5.24 4.04 -4.98
N TRP A 247 5.40 2.76 -5.35
CA TRP A 247 4.73 1.65 -4.66
C TRP A 247 5.24 1.40 -3.24
N MET A 248 6.33 2.05 -2.83
CA MET A 248 6.79 2.06 -1.44
C MET A 248 5.91 2.94 -0.53
N VAL A 249 5.07 3.78 -1.12
CA VAL A 249 4.04 4.55 -0.46
C VAL A 249 2.69 3.87 -0.72
N LEU A 250 1.97 3.56 0.33
CA LEU A 250 0.75 2.76 0.26
C LEU A 250 -0.48 3.64 0.08
N ASP A 251 -1.28 3.35 -0.94
CA ASP A 251 -2.64 3.89 -1.12
C ASP A 251 -3.71 2.87 -0.68
N ALA A 252 -3.34 1.60 -0.64
CA ALA A 252 -4.21 0.52 -0.19
C ALA A 252 -3.44 -0.49 0.66
N ILE A 253 -4.10 -1.03 1.67
CA ILE A 253 -3.54 -2.06 2.55
C ILE A 253 -4.23 -3.39 2.27
N PRO A 254 -3.48 -4.50 2.04
CA PRO A 254 -4.09 -5.82 1.91
C PRO A 254 -4.59 -6.31 3.26
N VAL A 255 -5.79 -6.88 3.27
CA VAL A 255 -6.39 -7.52 4.45
C VAL A 255 -6.36 -9.02 4.24
N ILE A 256 -5.56 -9.72 5.06
CA ILE A 256 -5.42 -11.17 4.97
C ILE A 256 -6.70 -11.89 5.41
N PRO A 257 -6.92 -13.14 4.98
CA PRO A 257 -8.10 -13.89 5.32
C PRO A 257 -8.36 -13.98 6.84
N PRO A 258 -9.61 -13.88 7.30
CA PRO A 258 -9.96 -13.86 8.73
C PRO A 258 -9.50 -15.09 9.51
N ASP A 259 -9.51 -16.26 8.91
CA ASP A 259 -9.10 -17.49 9.57
C ASP A 259 -7.58 -17.58 9.81
N LEU A 260 -6.78 -16.72 9.16
CA LEU A 260 -5.34 -16.58 9.41
C LEU A 260 -5.03 -15.59 10.55
N ARG A 261 -6.02 -14.80 10.99
CA ARG A 261 -5.94 -13.85 12.08
C ARG A 261 -7.14 -13.97 13.01
N PRO A 262 -7.38 -15.15 13.60
CA PRO A 262 -8.61 -15.43 14.32
C PRO A 262 -8.77 -14.55 15.56
N MET A 263 -10.01 -14.27 15.91
CA MET A 263 -10.41 -13.68 17.18
C MET A 263 -11.12 -14.76 17.98
N VAL A 264 -10.57 -15.13 19.14
CA VAL A 264 -11.05 -16.23 19.98
C VAL A 264 -11.59 -15.68 21.29
N GLN A 265 -12.78 -16.13 21.68
CA GLN A 265 -13.34 -15.80 22.97
C GLN A 265 -12.71 -16.70 24.05
N LEU A 266 -12.17 -16.05 25.08
CA LEU A 266 -11.63 -16.70 26.27
C LEU A 266 -12.70 -16.86 27.35
N ASP A 267 -12.42 -17.71 28.33
CA ASP A 267 -13.24 -17.82 29.54
C ASP A 267 -13.36 -16.44 30.23
N GLY A 268 -14.58 -16.10 30.66
CA GLY A 268 -14.88 -14.80 31.25
C GLY A 268 -15.23 -13.69 30.24
N GLY A 269 -15.52 -14.05 28.99
CA GLY A 269 -16.06 -13.11 27.97
C GLY A 269 -15.04 -12.19 27.32
N ARG A 270 -13.75 -12.32 27.63
CA ARG A 270 -12.66 -11.61 26.96
C ARG A 270 -12.30 -12.22 25.64
N PHE A 271 -11.78 -11.43 24.70
CA PHE A 271 -11.31 -11.88 23.40
C PHE A 271 -9.78 -11.84 23.34
N ALA A 272 -9.19 -12.88 22.80
CA ALA A 272 -7.82 -12.90 22.33
C ALA A 272 -7.83 -12.70 20.82
N THR A 273 -6.96 -11.84 20.32
CA THR A 273 -6.83 -11.56 18.89
C THR A 273 -5.37 -11.59 18.47
N SER A 274 -5.14 -11.79 17.18
CA SER A 274 -3.82 -11.64 16.58
C SER A 274 -3.46 -10.15 16.46
N ASP A 275 -2.16 -9.84 16.49
CA ASP A 275 -1.62 -8.49 16.22
C ASP A 275 -1.89 -8.01 14.78
N LEU A 276 -2.36 -8.92 13.93
CA LEU A 276 -2.73 -8.63 12.54
C LEU A 276 -4.16 -8.04 12.38
N ASN A 277 -4.89 -7.86 13.48
CA ASN A 277 -6.25 -7.30 13.47
C ASN A 277 -6.29 -5.81 13.78
#